data_90a0ce02fc8dae006190838a36c314bc
#
_entry.id   90a0ce02fc8dae006190838a36c314bc
#
_cell.length_a   1.000
_cell.length_b   1.000
_cell.length_c   1.000
_cell.angle_alpha   90.00
_cell.angle_beta   90.00
_cell.angle_gamma   90.00
#
_symmetry.space_group_name_H-M   'P 1'
#
loop_
_entity.id
_entity.type
_entity.pdbx_description
1 polymer ?
#
loop_
_entity_poly.entity_id
_entity_poly.type
_entity_poly.pdbx_seq_one_letter_code
_entity_poly.pdbx_strand_id
1 'polypeptide(L)'
;MLENDVRTRRSADDFPRTEHLAWKIAEVAADPVDVPAEAEAMVVNRIIDNAAVSAASVTRRPVTVARAQAQANRNKNGATVFGVDGTYSPEWAAWANGVAVRELDFHDTFLAAEYSHPGDNIPALVAVAQQLGVRGADLVRGIATAYEVQMDLVRGICLHEHKIDHVAHLGPSVAAGLGTMLRLDPETIYAAIGQALHLTTATRQSRKGQISSWKAFAPAHAGKVAIEAVDRAMRGEGSPSPIWEGEDGVISWLLSGPDHTYTVSLPAAGEPKRAILDSYTKEHSAEYQSQAPIDLARRMRDRIGDLEQIATVTLHTSHHTHVVIGTGSNDPQKFDPDASRETLDHSVMYIFAVALQDGSWHHERSYAPERAHRPDTIELWRKIRTVEDPEWTRRYHSSEPAEMAFGARAEVTLKNGEVITDELADGVVESAEQQRFLSVVDNLSELKPGALRSLNVLVDPRVLDKAPTIASGIFR
;
A
#
# COMPACT_ATOMS: atom_id res chain seq x y z
N MET A 1 -7.69 3.84 -23.08
CA MET A 1 -8.33 2.92 -22.09
C MET A 1 -9.58 2.29 -22.71
N LEU A 2 -9.82 0.99 -22.44
CA LEU A 2 -11.02 0.24 -22.85
C LEU A 2 -11.82 -0.13 -21.60
N GLU A 3 -13.09 0.22 -21.58
CA GLU A 3 -14.01 -0.16 -20.51
C GLU A 3 -14.43 -1.63 -20.68
N ASN A 4 -14.35 -2.40 -19.59
CA ASN A 4 -14.72 -3.79 -19.55
C ASN A 4 -15.82 -3.98 -18.48
N ASP A 5 -17.00 -4.38 -18.92
CA ASP A 5 -18.10 -4.74 -18.02
C ASP A 5 -17.89 -6.15 -17.49
N VAL A 6 -17.72 -6.25 -16.18
CA VAL A 6 -17.41 -7.48 -15.45
C VAL A 6 -18.59 -7.85 -14.56
N ARG A 7 -19.21 -8.99 -14.81
CA ARG A 7 -20.39 -9.49 -14.06
C ARG A 7 -20.41 -11.00 -13.99
N THR A 8 -21.19 -11.52 -13.09
CA THR A 8 -21.36 -12.99 -12.95
C THR A 8 -21.90 -13.62 -14.23
N ARG A 9 -21.37 -14.79 -14.56
CA ARG A 9 -21.78 -15.68 -15.65
C ARG A 9 -22.06 -17.08 -15.11
N ARG A 10 -23.09 -17.72 -15.62
CA ARG A 10 -23.40 -19.12 -15.26
C ARG A 10 -22.46 -20.06 -16.02
N SER A 11 -22.17 -21.21 -15.45
CA SER A 11 -21.35 -22.23 -16.10
C SER A 11 -21.93 -22.72 -17.42
N ALA A 12 -23.28 -22.57 -17.63
CA ALA A 12 -23.95 -22.92 -18.86
C ALA A 12 -23.92 -21.81 -19.94
N ASP A 13 -23.47 -20.60 -19.61
CA ASP A 13 -23.39 -19.48 -20.54
C ASP A 13 -22.22 -19.70 -21.50
N ASP A 14 -22.40 -19.30 -22.78
CA ASP A 14 -21.28 -19.19 -23.72
C ASP A 14 -20.47 -17.94 -23.39
N PHE A 15 -19.44 -18.12 -22.58
CA PHE A 15 -18.56 -17.06 -22.12
C PHE A 15 -17.09 -17.41 -22.45
N PRO A 16 -16.60 -16.99 -23.60
CA PRO A 16 -15.26 -17.34 -24.05
C PRO A 16 -14.20 -16.72 -23.13
N ARG A 17 -13.09 -17.45 -22.93
CA ARG A 17 -11.98 -17.02 -22.06
C ARG A 17 -11.45 -15.62 -22.39
N THR A 18 -11.45 -15.24 -23.66
CA THR A 18 -11.02 -13.93 -24.13
C THR A 18 -11.87 -12.76 -23.62
N GLU A 19 -13.04 -13.04 -23.06
CA GLU A 19 -13.91 -12.04 -22.43
C GLU A 19 -13.72 -11.95 -20.92
N HIS A 20 -12.97 -12.89 -20.28
CA HIS A 20 -12.69 -12.85 -18.85
C HIS A 20 -11.82 -11.65 -18.49
N LEU A 21 -12.08 -10.99 -17.37
CA LEU A 21 -11.24 -9.88 -16.88
C LEU A 21 -9.77 -10.32 -16.70
N ALA A 22 -9.57 -11.53 -16.15
CA ALA A 22 -8.22 -12.10 -16.02
C ALA A 22 -7.48 -12.22 -17.35
N TRP A 23 -8.19 -12.54 -18.44
CA TRP A 23 -7.60 -12.60 -19.78
C TRP A 23 -7.27 -11.20 -20.31
N LYS A 24 -8.17 -10.25 -20.15
CA LYS A 24 -7.93 -8.85 -20.54
C LYS A 24 -6.70 -8.27 -19.83
N ILE A 25 -6.56 -8.54 -18.54
CA ILE A 25 -5.36 -8.16 -17.78
C ILE A 25 -4.12 -8.89 -18.33
N ALA A 26 -4.22 -10.17 -18.68
CA ALA A 26 -3.10 -10.92 -19.27
C ALA A 26 -2.68 -10.37 -20.63
N GLU A 27 -3.61 -9.93 -21.47
CA GLU A 27 -3.31 -9.24 -22.74
C GLU A 27 -2.56 -7.92 -22.50
N VAL A 28 -3.02 -7.10 -21.54
CA VAL A 28 -2.33 -5.85 -21.13
C VAL A 28 -0.92 -6.15 -20.62
N ALA A 29 -0.75 -7.19 -19.81
CA ALA A 29 0.55 -7.57 -19.26
C ALA A 29 1.51 -8.11 -20.34
N ALA A 30 1.00 -8.84 -21.32
CA ALA A 30 1.80 -9.39 -22.43
C ALA A 30 2.14 -8.35 -23.51
N ASP A 31 1.42 -7.22 -23.55
CA ASP A 31 1.65 -6.16 -24.55
C ASP A 31 3.04 -5.53 -24.39
N PRO A 32 3.91 -5.60 -25.44
CA PRO A 32 5.31 -5.19 -25.36
C PRO A 32 5.53 -3.67 -25.47
N VAL A 33 4.58 -2.86 -25.05
CA VAL A 33 4.66 -1.39 -25.08
C VAL A 33 5.81 -0.88 -24.20
N ASP A 34 6.55 0.09 -24.70
CA ASP A 34 7.60 0.76 -23.96
C ASP A 34 7.03 1.64 -22.83
N VAL A 35 7.75 1.71 -21.72
CA VAL A 35 7.40 2.59 -20.60
C VAL A 35 7.83 4.02 -20.94
N PRO A 36 6.94 5.02 -20.86
CA PRO A 36 7.31 6.42 -21.06
C PRO A 36 8.35 6.89 -20.05
N ALA A 37 9.22 7.81 -20.47
CA ALA A 37 10.34 8.28 -19.63
C ALA A 37 9.90 8.82 -18.25
N GLU A 38 8.77 9.53 -18.18
CA GLU A 38 8.21 10.03 -16.93
C GLU A 38 7.70 8.90 -16.02
N ALA A 39 7.14 7.83 -16.58
CA ALA A 39 6.74 6.65 -15.81
C ALA A 39 7.96 5.84 -15.35
N GLU A 40 9.02 5.73 -16.16
CA GLU A 40 10.30 5.15 -15.76
C GLU A 40 10.92 5.92 -14.59
N ALA A 41 10.97 7.26 -14.65
CA ALA A 41 11.44 8.11 -13.57
C ALA A 41 10.60 7.91 -12.28
N MET A 42 9.28 7.71 -12.42
CA MET A 42 8.42 7.42 -11.29
C MET A 42 8.68 6.02 -10.70
N VAL A 43 8.94 5.00 -11.52
CA VAL A 43 9.38 3.67 -11.03
C VAL A 43 10.65 3.80 -10.18
N VAL A 44 11.63 4.58 -10.64
CA VAL A 44 12.85 4.89 -9.88
C VAL A 44 12.49 5.50 -8.52
N ASN A 45 11.66 6.54 -8.49
CA ASN A 45 11.24 7.20 -7.26
C ASN A 45 10.52 6.23 -6.30
N ARG A 46 9.66 5.33 -6.78
CA ARG A 46 8.95 4.35 -5.93
C ARG A 46 9.89 3.27 -5.36
N ILE A 47 10.93 2.89 -6.09
CA ILE A 47 11.98 1.99 -5.56
C ILE A 47 12.76 2.68 -4.45
N ILE A 48 13.08 3.98 -4.61
CA ILE A 48 13.75 4.80 -3.60
C ILE A 48 12.89 4.91 -2.34
N ASP A 49 11.61 5.23 -2.50
CA ASP A 49 10.63 5.33 -1.42
C ASP A 49 10.57 4.02 -0.63
N ASN A 50 10.41 2.88 -1.30
CA ASN A 50 10.39 1.55 -0.68
C ASN A 50 11.67 1.26 0.10
N ALA A 51 12.84 1.59 -0.46
CA ALA A 51 14.12 1.37 0.20
C ALA A 51 14.30 2.26 1.44
N ALA A 52 13.89 3.52 1.36
CA ALA A 52 13.96 4.47 2.48
C ALA A 52 13.07 4.04 3.64
N VAL A 53 11.82 3.66 3.36
CA VAL A 53 10.87 3.17 4.39
C VAL A 53 11.35 1.86 4.99
N SER A 54 11.92 0.95 4.19
CA SER A 54 12.50 -0.30 4.68
C SER A 54 13.69 -0.06 5.61
N ALA A 55 14.56 0.90 5.28
CA ALA A 55 15.67 1.28 6.15
C ALA A 55 15.18 1.84 7.49
N ALA A 56 14.15 2.68 7.48
CA ALA A 56 13.54 3.23 8.69
C ALA A 56 12.84 2.17 9.56
N SER A 57 12.31 1.10 8.94
CA SER A 57 11.58 0.02 9.64
C SER A 57 12.47 -1.15 10.09
N VAL A 58 13.74 -1.17 9.72
CA VAL A 58 14.64 -2.33 9.80
C VAL A 58 14.77 -2.98 11.18
N THR A 59 14.60 -2.20 12.25
CA THR A 59 14.65 -2.66 13.65
C THR A 59 13.28 -3.03 14.22
N ARG A 60 12.21 -2.81 13.49
CA ARG A 60 10.85 -3.08 13.95
C ARG A 60 10.62 -4.59 14.13
N ARG A 61 9.86 -4.96 15.16
CA ARG A 61 9.60 -6.37 15.50
C ARG A 61 9.05 -7.19 14.32
N PRO A 62 8.02 -6.76 13.56
CA PRO A 62 7.52 -7.52 12.43
C PRO A 62 8.58 -7.75 11.36
N VAL A 63 9.39 -6.73 11.08
CA VAL A 63 10.51 -6.82 10.12
C VAL A 63 11.57 -7.81 10.58
N THR A 64 11.90 -7.81 11.89
CA THR A 64 12.84 -8.78 12.47
C THR A 64 12.33 -10.22 12.35
N VAL A 65 11.02 -10.45 12.58
CA VAL A 65 10.38 -11.75 12.43
C VAL A 65 10.43 -12.22 10.98
N ALA A 66 10.02 -11.37 10.03
CA ALA A 66 9.99 -11.71 8.61
C ALA A 66 11.41 -11.97 8.06
N ARG A 67 12.39 -11.17 8.48
CA ARG A 67 13.80 -11.35 8.13
C ARG A 67 14.36 -12.68 8.64
N ALA A 68 14.04 -13.06 9.89
CA ALA A 68 14.47 -14.35 10.44
C ALA A 68 13.90 -15.54 9.64
N GLN A 69 12.64 -15.45 9.19
CA GLN A 69 12.05 -16.45 8.30
C GLN A 69 12.76 -16.53 6.95
N ALA A 70 13.10 -15.38 6.35
CA ALA A 70 13.84 -15.34 5.09
C ALA A 70 15.26 -15.93 5.27
N GLN A 71 15.94 -15.62 6.37
CA GLN A 71 17.29 -16.13 6.67
C GLN A 71 17.34 -17.66 6.81
N ALA A 72 16.24 -18.28 7.22
CA ALA A 72 16.11 -19.74 7.24
C ALA A 72 15.97 -20.38 5.84
N ASN A 73 15.71 -19.57 4.81
CA ASN A 73 15.47 -20.02 3.43
C ASN A 73 16.57 -19.50 2.47
N ARG A 74 17.84 -19.80 2.80
CA ARG A 74 19.00 -19.40 2.00
C ARG A 74 18.96 -20.03 0.60
N ASN A 75 19.29 -19.21 -0.41
CA ASN A 75 19.42 -19.66 -1.79
C ASN A 75 20.61 -18.94 -2.45
N LYS A 76 21.63 -19.69 -2.85
CA LYS A 76 22.86 -19.13 -3.45
C LYS A 76 22.61 -18.23 -4.66
N ASN A 77 21.58 -18.53 -5.44
CA ASN A 77 21.19 -17.75 -6.62
C ASN A 77 19.94 -16.89 -6.38
N GLY A 78 19.56 -16.72 -5.12
CA GLY A 78 18.33 -16.04 -4.73
C GLY A 78 18.40 -14.52 -4.76
N ALA A 79 17.49 -13.91 -4.00
CA ALA A 79 17.32 -12.48 -3.87
C ALA A 79 17.86 -11.95 -2.53
N THR A 80 18.09 -10.64 -2.45
CA THR A 80 18.58 -9.97 -1.24
C THR A 80 17.44 -9.60 -0.29
N VAL A 81 17.76 -9.47 0.99
CA VAL A 81 16.85 -9.00 2.04
C VAL A 81 17.43 -7.73 2.65
N PHE A 82 16.61 -6.70 2.78
CA PHE A 82 17.02 -5.40 3.36
C PHE A 82 17.62 -5.57 4.76
N GLY A 83 18.72 -4.91 4.97
CA GLY A 83 19.44 -4.87 6.25
C GLY A 83 20.46 -5.99 6.46
N VAL A 84 20.44 -7.06 5.68
CA VAL A 84 21.35 -8.21 5.85
C VAL A 84 22.03 -8.60 4.55
N ASP A 85 23.23 -9.17 4.69
CA ASP A 85 23.98 -9.72 3.57
C ASP A 85 23.53 -11.14 3.23
N GLY A 86 23.83 -11.57 2.01
CA GLY A 86 23.48 -12.87 1.47
C GLY A 86 22.26 -12.88 0.57
N THR A 87 21.92 -14.07 0.10
CA THR A 87 20.80 -14.30 -0.82
C THR A 87 19.88 -15.42 -0.32
N TYR A 88 18.60 -15.26 -0.60
CA TYR A 88 17.51 -16.06 -0.06
C TYR A 88 16.54 -16.43 -1.17
N SER A 89 15.69 -17.44 -0.97
CA SER A 89 14.64 -17.76 -1.93
C SER A 89 13.77 -16.53 -2.20
N PRO A 90 13.38 -16.27 -3.47
CA PRO A 90 12.76 -15.00 -3.87
C PRO A 90 11.43 -14.76 -3.17
N GLU A 91 10.62 -15.79 -2.93
CA GLU A 91 9.35 -15.70 -2.22
C GLU A 91 9.54 -15.30 -0.75
N TRP A 92 10.64 -15.73 -0.10
CA TRP A 92 10.96 -15.34 1.26
C TRP A 92 11.68 -13.99 1.34
N ALA A 93 12.45 -13.63 0.32
CA ALA A 93 13.01 -12.28 0.20
C ALA A 93 11.90 -11.24 -0.03
N ALA A 94 10.94 -11.54 -0.92
CA ALA A 94 9.76 -10.71 -1.15
C ALA A 94 8.92 -10.54 0.12
N TRP A 95 8.73 -11.63 0.90
CA TRP A 95 8.08 -11.60 2.20
C TRP A 95 8.76 -10.64 3.17
N ALA A 96 10.07 -10.78 3.38
CA ALA A 96 10.80 -9.96 4.35
C ALA A 96 10.85 -8.47 3.93
N ASN A 97 11.12 -8.21 2.65
CA ASN A 97 11.18 -6.87 2.12
C ASN A 97 9.79 -6.21 2.06
N GLY A 98 8.75 -6.97 1.73
CA GLY A 98 7.38 -6.48 1.73
C GLY A 98 6.91 -6.06 3.13
N VAL A 99 7.25 -6.83 4.17
CA VAL A 99 6.97 -6.45 5.56
C VAL A 99 7.73 -5.17 5.93
N ALA A 100 9.00 -5.03 5.51
CA ALA A 100 9.80 -3.84 5.81
C ALA A 100 9.24 -2.59 5.13
N VAL A 101 8.78 -2.70 3.89
CA VAL A 101 8.12 -1.61 3.16
C VAL A 101 6.80 -1.20 3.84
N ARG A 102 6.00 -2.18 4.25
CA ARG A 102 4.63 -1.92 4.76
C ARG A 102 4.58 -1.49 6.22
N GLU A 103 5.56 -1.84 7.05
CA GLU A 103 5.51 -1.74 8.52
C GLU A 103 5.18 -0.34 9.04
N LEU A 104 5.76 0.70 8.46
CA LEU A 104 5.54 2.08 8.92
C LEU A 104 4.32 2.75 8.28
N ASP A 105 3.65 2.08 7.33
CA ASP A 105 2.58 2.69 6.53
C ASP A 105 2.99 4.03 5.91
N PHE A 106 4.25 4.10 5.44
CA PHE A 106 4.91 5.33 5.03
C PHE A 106 5.30 5.36 3.54
N HIS A 107 5.17 4.23 2.83
CA HIS A 107 5.36 4.14 1.39
C HIS A 107 4.14 4.67 0.64
N ASP A 108 4.22 4.64 -0.69
CA ASP A 108 3.22 5.24 -1.56
C ASP A 108 1.77 4.77 -1.33
N THR A 109 0.85 5.55 -1.85
CA THR A 109 -0.60 5.31 -1.76
C THR A 109 -1.26 5.70 -3.08
N PHE A 110 -2.39 5.07 -3.38
CA PHE A 110 -3.32 5.49 -4.42
C PHE A 110 -4.76 5.37 -3.91
N LEU A 111 -5.57 6.38 -4.20
CA LEU A 111 -6.95 6.51 -3.74
C LEU A 111 -7.87 6.72 -4.93
N ALA A 112 -8.92 5.93 -5.02
CA ALA A 112 -10.00 6.04 -6.01
C ALA A 112 -11.31 5.52 -5.41
N ALA A 113 -12.01 4.58 -6.07
CA ALA A 113 -13.15 3.87 -5.46
C ALA A 113 -12.72 3.07 -4.23
N GLU A 114 -11.50 2.56 -4.25
CA GLU A 114 -10.82 1.88 -3.15
C GLU A 114 -9.52 2.63 -2.82
N TYR A 115 -8.86 2.29 -1.72
CA TYR A 115 -7.49 2.70 -1.41
C TYR A 115 -6.53 1.54 -1.64
N SER A 116 -5.29 1.85 -2.01
CA SER A 116 -4.26 0.84 -2.18
C SER A 116 -2.86 1.42 -1.95
N HIS A 117 -1.89 0.52 -1.91
CA HIS A 117 -0.48 0.85 -1.81
C HIS A 117 0.28 0.12 -2.92
N PRO A 118 0.35 0.71 -4.13
CA PRO A 118 0.94 0.01 -5.27
C PRO A 118 2.43 -0.32 -5.10
N GLY A 119 3.15 0.40 -4.24
CA GLY A 119 4.53 0.07 -3.86
C GLY A 119 4.72 -1.32 -3.24
N ASP A 120 3.66 -1.92 -2.71
CA ASP A 120 3.66 -3.30 -2.22
C ASP A 120 3.97 -4.34 -3.33
N ASN A 121 3.84 -3.98 -4.62
CA ASN A 121 4.24 -4.83 -5.75
C ASN A 121 5.77 -4.98 -5.86
N ILE A 122 6.52 -3.93 -5.56
CA ILE A 122 7.96 -3.82 -5.87
C ILE A 122 8.80 -4.93 -5.22
N PRO A 123 8.62 -5.29 -3.94
CA PRO A 123 9.43 -6.33 -3.30
C PRO A 123 9.40 -7.68 -4.03
N ALA A 124 8.22 -8.09 -4.53
CA ALA A 124 8.06 -9.35 -5.26
C ALA A 124 8.76 -9.32 -6.62
N LEU A 125 8.58 -8.24 -7.39
CA LEU A 125 9.22 -8.09 -8.70
C LEU A 125 10.74 -8.00 -8.57
N VAL A 126 11.26 -7.22 -7.64
CA VAL A 126 12.71 -7.08 -7.40
C VAL A 126 13.31 -8.43 -6.99
N ALA A 127 12.66 -9.18 -6.11
CA ALA A 127 13.18 -10.47 -5.66
C ALA A 127 13.31 -11.48 -6.82
N VAL A 128 12.28 -11.61 -7.65
CA VAL A 128 12.32 -12.48 -8.85
C VAL A 128 13.33 -11.98 -9.87
N ALA A 129 13.40 -10.66 -10.08
CA ALA A 129 14.37 -10.04 -10.99
C ALA A 129 15.82 -10.32 -10.58
N GLN A 130 16.12 -10.26 -9.29
CA GLN A 130 17.44 -10.57 -8.75
C GLN A 130 17.81 -12.05 -8.92
N GLN A 131 16.86 -12.95 -8.62
CA GLN A 131 17.11 -14.40 -8.77
C GLN A 131 17.35 -14.81 -10.21
N LEU A 132 16.53 -14.33 -11.14
CA LEU A 132 16.59 -14.72 -12.54
C LEU A 132 17.58 -13.87 -13.36
N GLY A 133 18.11 -12.79 -12.77
CA GLY A 133 19.08 -11.92 -13.42
C GLY A 133 18.49 -11.22 -14.65
N VAL A 134 17.26 -10.73 -14.58
CA VAL A 134 16.63 -9.98 -15.66
C VAL A 134 17.30 -8.61 -15.86
N ARG A 135 17.05 -7.96 -16.98
CA ARG A 135 17.56 -6.60 -17.24
C ARG A 135 16.75 -5.56 -16.46
N GLY A 136 17.37 -4.43 -16.14
CA GLY A 136 16.69 -3.31 -15.46
C GLY A 136 15.47 -2.82 -16.24
N ALA A 137 15.55 -2.72 -17.57
CA ALA A 137 14.41 -2.33 -18.41
C ALA A 137 13.21 -3.30 -18.32
N ASP A 138 13.45 -4.61 -18.18
CA ASP A 138 12.37 -5.58 -17.98
C ASP A 138 11.73 -5.44 -16.58
N LEU A 139 12.53 -5.13 -15.53
CA LEU A 139 12.02 -4.82 -14.21
C LEU A 139 11.15 -3.54 -14.23
N VAL A 140 11.59 -2.47 -14.88
CA VAL A 140 10.83 -1.23 -15.05
C VAL A 140 9.48 -1.51 -15.70
N ARG A 141 9.45 -2.29 -16.79
CA ARG A 141 8.20 -2.68 -17.44
C ARG A 141 7.28 -3.49 -16.54
N GLY A 142 7.84 -4.42 -15.78
CA GLY A 142 7.07 -5.22 -14.81
C GLY A 142 6.44 -4.37 -13.72
N ILE A 143 7.19 -3.43 -13.13
CA ILE A 143 6.68 -2.52 -12.10
C ILE A 143 5.59 -1.61 -12.67
N ALA A 144 5.81 -0.99 -13.84
CA ALA A 144 4.80 -0.15 -14.48
C ALA A 144 3.50 -0.93 -14.74
N THR A 145 3.59 -2.18 -15.23
CA THR A 145 2.41 -3.03 -15.43
C THR A 145 1.71 -3.38 -14.12
N ALA A 146 2.45 -3.71 -13.07
CA ALA A 146 1.85 -4.05 -11.77
C ALA A 146 1.08 -2.86 -11.19
N TYR A 147 1.63 -1.65 -11.27
CA TYR A 147 0.94 -0.43 -10.87
C TYR A 147 -0.32 -0.19 -11.70
N GLU A 148 -0.22 -0.29 -13.04
CA GLU A 148 -1.37 -0.11 -13.94
C GLU A 148 -2.51 -1.03 -13.54
N VAL A 149 -2.26 -2.34 -13.48
CA VAL A 149 -3.28 -3.33 -13.17
C VAL A 149 -3.89 -3.13 -11.79
N GLN A 150 -3.07 -2.86 -10.77
CA GLN A 150 -3.61 -2.64 -9.42
C GLN A 150 -4.49 -1.40 -9.37
N MET A 151 -4.03 -0.30 -9.94
CA MET A 151 -4.73 0.98 -9.89
C MET A 151 -6.02 0.95 -10.70
N ASP A 152 -6.05 0.25 -11.83
CA ASP A 152 -7.26 0.07 -12.63
C ASP A 152 -8.30 -0.80 -11.93
N LEU A 153 -7.88 -1.86 -11.24
CA LEU A 153 -8.76 -2.66 -10.38
C LEU A 153 -9.32 -1.82 -9.23
N VAL A 154 -8.50 -0.97 -8.61
CA VAL A 154 -8.89 -0.08 -7.51
C VAL A 154 -9.88 1.00 -7.97
N ARG A 155 -9.76 1.48 -9.22
CA ARG A 155 -10.72 2.42 -9.82
C ARG A 155 -12.09 1.77 -10.07
N GLY A 156 -12.09 0.49 -10.48
CA GLY A 156 -13.30 -0.20 -10.92
C GLY A 156 -14.03 -0.98 -9.83
N ILE A 157 -13.32 -1.48 -8.79
CA ILE A 157 -13.87 -2.41 -7.80
C ILE A 157 -13.47 -1.99 -6.39
N CYS A 158 -14.43 -1.57 -5.58
CA CYS A 158 -14.22 -1.24 -4.16
C CYS A 158 -14.39 -2.50 -3.29
N LEU A 159 -13.29 -3.11 -2.87
CA LEU A 159 -13.30 -4.27 -1.97
C LEU A 159 -13.70 -3.91 -0.54
N HIS A 160 -13.37 -2.67 -0.11
CA HIS A 160 -13.64 -2.16 1.22
C HIS A 160 -15.13 -2.20 1.59
N GLU A 161 -16.02 -1.86 0.67
CA GLU A 161 -17.46 -1.92 0.88
C GLU A 161 -17.93 -3.33 1.24
N HIS A 162 -17.25 -4.35 0.71
CA HIS A 162 -17.54 -5.76 0.92
C HIS A 162 -16.74 -6.39 2.06
N LYS A 163 -16.01 -5.59 2.85
CA LYS A 163 -15.19 -6.04 3.98
C LYS A 163 -14.07 -7.01 3.58
N ILE A 164 -13.61 -6.90 2.33
CA ILE A 164 -12.44 -7.61 1.81
C ILE A 164 -11.22 -6.70 1.94
N ASP A 165 -10.07 -7.26 2.26
CA ASP A 165 -8.81 -6.50 2.34
C ASP A 165 -8.34 -6.13 0.91
N HIS A 166 -7.96 -4.87 0.71
CA HIS A 166 -7.49 -4.34 -0.58
C HIS A 166 -6.32 -5.13 -1.19
N VAL A 167 -5.60 -5.91 -0.40
CA VAL A 167 -4.51 -6.78 -0.88
C VAL A 167 -5.00 -7.87 -1.85
N ALA A 168 -6.30 -8.10 -1.97
CA ALA A 168 -6.83 -9.00 -3.01
C ALA A 168 -6.56 -8.47 -4.43
N HIS A 169 -6.43 -7.15 -4.63
CA HIS A 169 -5.99 -6.59 -5.91
C HIS A 169 -4.47 -6.75 -6.14
N LEU A 170 -3.69 -6.88 -5.06
CA LEU A 170 -2.23 -6.99 -5.13
C LEU A 170 -1.76 -8.33 -5.73
N GLY A 171 -2.42 -9.45 -5.39
CA GLY A 171 -2.07 -10.75 -5.96
C GLY A 171 -2.07 -10.77 -7.49
N PRO A 172 -3.19 -10.42 -8.14
CA PRO A 172 -3.28 -10.29 -9.59
C PRO A 172 -2.30 -9.31 -10.22
N SER A 173 -2.07 -8.16 -9.59
CA SER A 173 -1.17 -7.13 -10.12
C SER A 173 0.29 -7.57 -10.08
N VAL A 174 0.73 -8.21 -9.00
CA VAL A 174 2.09 -8.82 -8.93
C VAL A 174 2.22 -9.91 -9.99
N ALA A 175 1.22 -10.78 -10.16
CA ALA A 175 1.26 -11.84 -11.18
C ALA A 175 1.36 -11.26 -12.60
N ALA A 176 0.58 -10.22 -12.91
CA ALA A 176 0.64 -9.51 -14.20
C ALA A 176 2.01 -8.83 -14.41
N GLY A 177 2.54 -8.13 -13.40
CA GLY A 177 3.85 -7.48 -13.46
C GLY A 177 5.00 -8.48 -13.66
N LEU A 178 4.97 -9.62 -12.96
CA LEU A 178 5.92 -10.72 -13.18
C LEU A 178 5.78 -11.29 -14.60
N GLY A 179 4.56 -11.46 -15.11
CA GLY A 179 4.29 -11.90 -16.47
C GLY A 179 4.94 -10.98 -17.51
N THR A 180 4.77 -9.67 -17.36
CA THR A 180 5.41 -8.64 -18.22
C THR A 180 6.93 -8.70 -18.12
N MET A 181 7.47 -8.73 -16.90
CA MET A 181 8.91 -8.73 -16.63
C MET A 181 9.59 -9.97 -17.25
N LEU A 182 8.95 -11.13 -17.14
CA LEU A 182 9.44 -12.41 -17.64
C LEU A 182 9.03 -12.69 -19.10
N ARG A 183 8.24 -11.81 -19.71
CA ARG A 183 7.75 -11.94 -21.10
C ARG A 183 6.97 -13.23 -21.33
N LEU A 184 6.10 -13.57 -20.36
CA LEU A 184 5.25 -14.74 -20.46
C LEU A 184 4.12 -14.53 -21.48
N ASP A 185 3.60 -15.61 -22.00
CA ASP A 185 2.42 -15.57 -22.87
C ASP A 185 1.13 -15.31 -22.07
N PRO A 186 0.07 -14.80 -22.72
CA PRO A 186 -1.19 -14.47 -22.04
C PRO A 186 -1.82 -15.65 -21.30
N GLU A 187 -1.69 -16.88 -21.79
CA GLU A 187 -2.27 -18.08 -21.16
C GLU A 187 -1.61 -18.34 -19.80
N THR A 188 -0.28 -18.26 -19.74
CA THR A 188 0.50 -18.41 -18.51
C THR A 188 0.16 -17.30 -17.50
N ILE A 189 0.06 -16.03 -17.96
CA ILE A 189 -0.30 -14.89 -17.12
C ILE A 189 -1.73 -15.04 -16.59
N TYR A 190 -2.67 -15.44 -17.43
CA TYR A 190 -4.06 -15.70 -17.07
C TYR A 190 -4.16 -16.72 -15.91
N ALA A 191 -3.46 -17.85 -16.05
CA ALA A 191 -3.45 -18.88 -15.01
C ALA A 191 -2.84 -18.36 -13.71
N ALA A 192 -1.75 -17.60 -13.78
CA ALA A 192 -1.11 -16.99 -12.62
C ALA A 192 -2.05 -16.00 -11.88
N ILE A 193 -2.75 -15.14 -12.61
CA ILE A 193 -3.72 -14.18 -12.07
C ILE A 193 -4.84 -14.90 -11.34
N GLY A 194 -5.45 -15.91 -11.93
CA GLY A 194 -6.54 -16.66 -11.32
C GLY A 194 -6.12 -17.36 -10.02
N GLN A 195 -4.93 -17.99 -10.01
CA GLN A 195 -4.36 -18.61 -8.80
C GLN A 195 -4.06 -17.54 -7.72
N ALA A 196 -3.44 -16.42 -8.10
CA ALA A 196 -3.07 -15.37 -7.16
C ALA A 196 -4.30 -14.76 -6.49
N LEU A 197 -5.34 -14.39 -7.26
CA LEU A 197 -6.56 -13.82 -6.69
C LEU A 197 -7.25 -14.78 -5.73
N HIS A 198 -7.36 -16.05 -6.11
CA HIS A 198 -7.99 -17.06 -5.27
C HIS A 198 -7.32 -17.18 -3.89
N LEU A 199 -6.00 -17.03 -3.84
CA LEU A 199 -5.21 -17.21 -2.62
C LEU A 199 -5.01 -15.91 -1.82
N THR A 200 -5.23 -14.73 -2.41
CA THR A 200 -5.01 -13.44 -1.73
C THR A 200 -6.30 -12.78 -1.24
N THR A 201 -7.44 -13.35 -1.53
CA THR A 201 -8.72 -12.84 -1.04
C THR A 201 -8.89 -13.13 0.44
N ALA A 202 -8.90 -12.08 1.26
CA ALA A 202 -8.97 -12.14 2.71
C ALA A 202 -9.92 -11.09 3.28
N THR A 203 -10.38 -11.28 4.52
CA THR A 203 -11.28 -10.33 5.17
C THR A 203 -10.55 -9.09 5.66
N ARG A 204 -11.27 -7.97 5.75
CA ARG A 204 -10.76 -6.70 6.26
C ARG A 204 -10.62 -6.66 7.79
N GLN A 205 -10.79 -7.77 8.50
CA GLN A 205 -10.62 -7.82 9.97
C GLN A 205 -9.21 -7.41 10.41
N SER A 206 -8.20 -7.60 9.54
CA SER A 206 -6.84 -7.12 9.74
C SER A 206 -6.70 -5.59 9.91
N ARG A 207 -7.76 -4.84 9.58
CA ARG A 207 -7.81 -3.35 9.54
C ARG A 207 -8.83 -2.77 10.51
N LYS A 208 -9.40 -3.56 11.42
CA LYS A 208 -10.45 -3.11 12.35
C LYS A 208 -10.24 -3.66 13.75
N GLY A 209 -10.61 -2.86 14.74
CA GLY A 209 -10.46 -3.17 16.16
C GLY A 209 -8.98 -3.11 16.56
N GLN A 210 -8.52 -4.10 17.30
CA GLN A 210 -7.10 -4.23 17.64
C GLN A 210 -6.30 -4.61 16.39
N ILE A 211 -5.82 -3.59 15.67
CA ILE A 211 -4.99 -3.79 14.49
C ILE A 211 -3.64 -4.33 14.95
N SER A 212 -3.28 -5.51 14.45
CA SER A 212 -1.99 -6.15 14.76
C SER A 212 -0.96 -5.90 13.65
N SER A 213 0.27 -6.31 13.90
CA SER A 213 1.34 -6.31 12.89
C SER A 213 1.02 -7.12 11.63
N TRP A 214 -0.06 -7.94 11.64
CA TRP A 214 -0.56 -8.59 10.43
C TRP A 214 -0.87 -7.60 9.30
N LYS A 215 -1.15 -6.34 9.63
CA LYS A 215 -1.27 -5.24 8.67
C LYS A 215 -0.07 -5.14 7.72
N ALA A 216 1.15 -5.38 8.23
CA ALA A 216 2.37 -5.38 7.42
C ALA A 216 2.59 -6.71 6.70
N PHE A 217 2.14 -7.82 7.28
CA PHE A 217 2.32 -9.15 6.70
C PHE A 217 1.37 -9.46 5.54
N ALA A 218 0.14 -8.92 5.56
CA ALA A 218 -0.87 -9.24 4.55
C ALA A 218 -0.42 -8.91 3.10
N PRO A 219 0.08 -7.71 2.76
CA PRO A 219 0.57 -7.43 1.41
C PRO A 219 1.84 -8.22 1.06
N ALA A 220 2.75 -8.41 2.02
CA ALA A 220 3.93 -9.24 1.82
C ALA A 220 3.55 -10.70 1.49
N HIS A 221 2.49 -11.22 2.13
CA HIS A 221 1.93 -12.54 1.82
C HIS A 221 1.37 -12.59 0.40
N ALA A 222 0.62 -11.57 -0.02
CA ALA A 222 0.08 -11.51 -1.36
C ALA A 222 1.19 -11.53 -2.44
N GLY A 223 2.27 -10.75 -2.25
CA GLY A 223 3.43 -10.78 -3.13
C GLY A 223 4.12 -12.14 -3.17
N LYS A 224 4.32 -12.77 -1.99
CA LYS A 224 4.89 -14.11 -1.88
C LYS A 224 4.07 -15.16 -2.64
N VAL A 225 2.76 -15.18 -2.42
CA VAL A 225 1.83 -16.12 -3.05
C VAL A 225 1.75 -15.92 -4.56
N ALA A 226 1.81 -14.66 -5.03
CA ALA A 226 1.82 -14.38 -6.46
C ALA A 226 3.08 -14.92 -7.16
N ILE A 227 4.26 -14.86 -6.51
CA ILE A 227 5.48 -15.51 -7.05
C ILE A 227 5.25 -17.02 -7.22
N GLU A 228 4.68 -17.68 -6.19
CA GLU A 228 4.37 -19.10 -6.23
C GLU A 228 3.33 -19.45 -7.31
N ALA A 229 2.33 -18.58 -7.52
CA ALA A 229 1.32 -18.74 -8.56
C ALA A 229 1.93 -18.65 -9.96
N VAL A 230 2.81 -17.68 -10.20
CA VAL A 230 3.51 -17.53 -11.47
C VAL A 230 4.41 -18.75 -11.74
N ASP A 231 5.16 -19.24 -10.75
CA ASP A 231 6.01 -20.44 -10.92
C ASP A 231 5.17 -21.68 -11.28
N ARG A 232 4.01 -21.88 -10.62
CA ARG A 232 3.10 -22.98 -10.97
C ARG A 232 2.53 -22.84 -12.38
N ALA A 233 2.09 -21.64 -12.76
CA ALA A 233 1.57 -21.37 -14.10
C ALA A 233 2.62 -21.60 -15.20
N MET A 234 3.87 -21.17 -14.98
CA MET A 234 5.00 -21.46 -15.87
C MET A 234 5.30 -22.96 -16.01
N ARG A 235 4.88 -23.78 -15.07
CA ARG A 235 4.98 -25.25 -15.13
C ARG A 235 3.75 -25.90 -15.77
N GLY A 236 2.79 -25.12 -16.23
CA GLY A 236 1.61 -25.60 -16.93
C GLY A 236 0.38 -25.84 -16.04
N GLU A 237 0.41 -25.40 -14.76
CA GLU A 237 -0.74 -25.56 -13.88
C GLU A 237 -1.80 -24.48 -14.17
N GLY A 238 -3.07 -24.91 -14.26
CA GLY A 238 -4.23 -24.05 -14.48
C GLY A 238 -4.66 -23.29 -13.23
N SER A 239 -5.75 -22.54 -13.36
CA SER A 239 -6.35 -21.76 -12.27
C SER A 239 -7.85 -21.97 -12.16
N PRO A 240 -8.48 -21.59 -11.01
CA PRO A 240 -9.93 -21.39 -10.96
C PRO A 240 -10.35 -20.39 -12.03
N SER A 241 -11.35 -20.72 -12.85
CA SER A 241 -11.71 -19.97 -14.05
C SER A 241 -13.20 -20.09 -14.39
N PRO A 242 -13.88 -18.97 -14.69
CA PRO A 242 -13.41 -17.58 -14.56
C PRO A 242 -13.43 -17.12 -13.11
N ILE A 243 -12.33 -16.52 -12.62
CA ILE A 243 -12.18 -16.26 -11.18
C ILE A 243 -13.04 -15.09 -10.69
N TRP A 244 -13.25 -14.02 -11.48
CA TRP A 244 -14.13 -12.92 -11.14
C TRP A 244 -15.58 -13.23 -11.47
N GLU A 245 -15.84 -13.69 -12.70
CA GLU A 245 -17.17 -13.78 -13.31
C GLU A 245 -17.90 -15.10 -13.03
N GLY A 246 -17.21 -16.13 -12.55
CA GLY A 246 -17.82 -17.43 -12.28
C GLY A 246 -19.01 -17.36 -11.33
N GLU A 247 -19.97 -18.27 -11.46
CA GLU A 247 -21.15 -18.34 -10.58
C GLU A 247 -20.77 -18.60 -9.11
N ASP A 248 -19.63 -19.23 -8.86
CA ASP A 248 -18.97 -19.36 -7.54
C ASP A 248 -17.73 -18.46 -7.43
N GLY A 249 -17.62 -17.43 -8.27
CA GLY A 249 -16.50 -16.50 -8.34
C GLY A 249 -16.60 -15.31 -7.38
N VAL A 250 -15.61 -14.43 -7.48
CA VAL A 250 -15.43 -13.30 -6.56
C VAL A 250 -16.62 -12.34 -6.58
N ILE A 251 -17.17 -12.01 -7.76
CA ILE A 251 -18.30 -11.05 -7.86
C ILE A 251 -19.53 -11.61 -7.20
N SER A 252 -19.86 -12.86 -7.50
CA SER A 252 -21.10 -13.50 -7.05
C SER A 252 -21.18 -13.63 -5.53
N TRP A 253 -20.07 -14.03 -4.89
CA TRP A 253 -20.07 -14.43 -3.48
C TRP A 253 -19.43 -13.42 -2.53
N LEU A 254 -18.50 -12.63 -3.02
CA LEU A 254 -17.68 -11.77 -2.15
C LEU A 254 -17.91 -10.28 -2.39
N LEU A 255 -18.55 -9.91 -3.50
CA LEU A 255 -18.85 -8.52 -3.84
C LEU A 255 -20.39 -8.28 -3.83
N SER A 256 -20.88 -7.45 -4.75
CA SER A 256 -22.29 -7.02 -4.80
C SER A 256 -23.28 -8.09 -5.27
N GLY A 257 -22.81 -9.29 -5.54
CA GLY A 257 -23.65 -10.42 -5.95
C GLY A 257 -23.85 -10.54 -7.48
N PRO A 258 -24.61 -11.56 -7.91
CA PRO A 258 -24.63 -11.97 -9.33
C PRO A 258 -25.31 -10.98 -10.27
N ASP A 259 -26.13 -10.07 -9.77
CA ASP A 259 -26.89 -9.11 -10.59
C ASP A 259 -26.12 -7.79 -10.79
N HIS A 260 -24.96 -7.62 -10.15
CA HIS A 260 -24.18 -6.39 -10.24
C HIS A 260 -23.15 -6.47 -11.38
N THR A 261 -22.91 -5.32 -12.02
CA THR A 261 -21.87 -5.15 -13.04
C THR A 261 -20.84 -4.14 -12.54
N TYR A 262 -19.57 -4.50 -12.59
CA TYR A 262 -18.44 -3.59 -12.38
C TYR A 262 -17.87 -3.17 -13.73
N THR A 263 -17.38 -1.94 -13.84
CA THR A 263 -16.67 -1.48 -15.03
C THR A 263 -15.20 -1.30 -14.67
N VAL A 264 -14.33 -2.03 -15.34
CA VAL A 264 -12.87 -1.94 -15.18
C VAL A 264 -12.27 -1.42 -16.47
N SER A 265 -11.66 -0.24 -16.43
CA SER A 265 -10.96 0.35 -17.58
C SER A 265 -9.52 -0.18 -17.60
N LEU A 266 -9.08 -0.68 -18.75
CA LEU A 266 -7.72 -1.20 -18.98
C LEU A 266 -7.10 -0.53 -20.21
N PRO A 267 -5.75 -0.42 -20.29
CA PRO A 267 -5.08 0.08 -21.47
C PRO A 267 -5.46 -0.69 -22.74
N ALA A 268 -5.67 0.03 -23.83
CA ALA A 268 -5.83 -0.57 -25.14
C ALA A 268 -4.48 -1.13 -25.66
N ALA A 269 -4.52 -2.02 -26.64
CA ALA A 269 -3.31 -2.53 -27.27
C ALA A 269 -2.45 -1.37 -27.82
N GLY A 270 -1.17 -1.34 -27.44
CA GLY A 270 -0.22 -0.28 -27.79
C GLY A 270 -0.34 0.98 -26.94
N GLU A 271 -1.24 1.02 -25.96
CA GLU A 271 -1.38 2.17 -25.05
C GLU A 271 -0.34 2.07 -23.91
N PRO A 272 0.44 3.14 -23.65
CA PRO A 272 1.44 3.14 -22.59
C PRO A 272 0.83 3.02 -21.19
N LYS A 273 1.46 2.25 -20.31
CA LYS A 273 1.11 2.09 -18.91
C LYS A 273 1.62 3.27 -18.10
N ARG A 274 0.73 4.11 -17.60
CA ARG A 274 1.04 5.41 -16.96
C ARG A 274 0.45 5.59 -15.56
N ALA A 275 -0.37 4.65 -15.09
CA ALA A 275 -1.09 4.80 -13.83
C ALA A 275 -0.16 5.08 -12.62
N ILE A 276 1.09 4.61 -12.66
CA ILE A 276 2.09 4.91 -11.61
C ILE A 276 2.26 6.41 -11.35
N LEU A 277 1.99 7.28 -12.35
CA LEU A 277 2.10 8.74 -12.22
C LEU A 277 1.02 9.32 -11.30
N ASP A 278 -0.07 8.61 -11.09
CA ASP A 278 -1.18 9.02 -10.23
C ASP A 278 -1.00 8.55 -8.76
N SER A 279 0.10 7.86 -8.43
CA SER A 279 0.38 7.43 -7.07
C SER A 279 1.02 8.54 -6.24
N TYR A 280 0.78 8.53 -4.93
CA TYR A 280 1.22 9.57 -3.99
C TYR A 280 2.28 9.03 -3.04
N THR A 281 3.30 9.82 -2.70
CA THR A 281 4.18 9.57 -1.56
C THR A 281 3.62 10.24 -0.31
N LYS A 282 4.01 9.76 0.87
CA LYS A 282 3.65 10.34 2.17
C LYS A 282 4.80 11.15 2.73
N GLU A 283 4.52 12.33 3.30
CA GLU A 283 5.49 13.09 4.09
C GLU A 283 5.58 12.54 5.52
N HIS A 284 4.46 12.09 6.06
CA HIS A 284 4.34 11.63 7.43
C HIS A 284 4.07 10.13 7.50
N SER A 285 4.75 9.44 8.42
CA SER A 285 4.48 8.03 8.74
C SER A 285 3.15 7.89 9.48
N ALA A 286 2.05 8.02 8.75
CA ALA A 286 0.68 7.94 9.21
C ALA A 286 -0.23 7.52 8.07
N GLU A 287 -1.43 7.07 8.40
CA GLU A 287 -2.47 6.80 7.43
C GLU A 287 -2.65 8.01 6.50
N TYR A 288 -2.93 7.78 5.19
CA TYR A 288 -2.83 8.85 4.18
C TYR A 288 -3.76 10.04 4.46
N GLN A 289 -4.99 9.79 4.90
CA GLN A 289 -5.96 10.83 5.21
C GLN A 289 -5.57 11.68 6.44
N SER A 290 -4.49 11.32 7.14
CA SER A 290 -3.91 12.08 8.23
C SER A 290 -2.81 13.05 7.79
N GLN A 291 -2.35 13.00 6.53
CA GLN A 291 -1.26 13.88 6.04
C GLN A 291 -1.63 15.36 6.21
N ALA A 292 -2.72 15.79 5.60
CA ALA A 292 -3.23 17.16 5.73
C ALA A 292 -3.63 17.52 7.18
N PRO A 293 -4.33 16.68 7.97
CA PRO A 293 -4.55 16.91 9.38
C PRO A 293 -3.31 17.14 10.24
N ILE A 294 -2.18 16.45 9.95
CA ILE A 294 -0.90 16.69 10.66
C ILE A 294 -0.38 18.12 10.38
N ASP A 295 -0.35 18.51 9.12
CA ASP A 295 0.13 19.85 8.74
C ASP A 295 -0.82 20.94 9.21
N LEU A 296 -2.12 20.68 9.18
CA LEU A 296 -3.13 21.57 9.70
C LEU A 296 -2.95 21.80 11.21
N ALA A 297 -2.70 20.74 11.98
CA ALA A 297 -2.42 20.83 13.41
C ALA A 297 -1.16 21.67 13.69
N ARG A 298 -0.09 21.44 12.93
CA ARG A 298 1.17 22.19 13.01
C ARG A 298 0.94 23.69 12.76
N ARG A 299 0.18 24.03 11.72
CA ARG A 299 -0.15 25.40 11.33
C ARG A 299 -1.02 26.12 12.38
N MET A 300 -1.97 25.40 12.97
CA MET A 300 -2.89 25.97 13.96
C MET A 300 -2.25 26.19 15.33
N ARG A 301 -1.18 25.45 15.66
CA ARG A 301 -0.50 25.49 16.95
C ARG A 301 -0.16 26.92 17.41
N ASP A 302 0.51 27.69 16.55
CA ASP A 302 0.96 29.04 16.87
C ASP A 302 -0.20 30.02 17.03
N ARG A 303 -1.30 29.78 16.33
CA ARG A 303 -2.53 30.59 16.39
C ARG A 303 -3.33 30.34 17.66
N ILE A 304 -3.30 29.10 18.19
CA ILE A 304 -3.96 28.71 19.43
C ILE A 304 -3.17 29.17 20.65
N GLY A 305 -1.83 29.08 20.58
CA GLY A 305 -0.93 29.44 21.67
C GLY A 305 -1.01 28.46 22.84
N ASP A 306 -1.86 28.74 23.82
CA ASP A 306 -2.04 27.90 25.01
C ASP A 306 -3.05 26.77 24.73
N LEU A 307 -2.55 25.55 24.55
CA LEU A 307 -3.36 24.36 24.23
C LEU A 307 -4.29 23.95 25.38
N GLU A 308 -4.01 24.35 26.61
CA GLU A 308 -4.88 24.08 27.76
C GLU A 308 -6.23 24.83 27.63
N GLN A 309 -6.27 25.92 26.86
CA GLN A 309 -7.48 26.66 26.57
C GLN A 309 -8.44 25.96 25.60
N ILE A 310 -8.03 24.88 24.96
CA ILE A 310 -8.89 24.13 24.04
C ILE A 310 -10.04 23.49 24.83
N ALA A 311 -11.27 23.83 24.44
CA ALA A 311 -12.47 23.18 24.93
C ALA A 311 -12.85 21.98 24.05
N THR A 312 -12.89 22.15 22.72
CA THR A 312 -13.21 21.10 21.74
C THR A 312 -12.47 21.33 20.42
N VAL A 313 -12.24 20.24 19.67
CA VAL A 313 -11.76 20.28 18.29
C VAL A 313 -12.73 19.47 17.43
N THR A 314 -13.17 20.05 16.33
CA THR A 314 -13.97 19.37 15.30
C THR A 314 -13.22 19.37 13.99
N LEU A 315 -12.94 18.16 13.46
CA LEU A 315 -12.34 17.96 12.14
C LEU A 315 -13.46 17.61 11.15
N HIS A 316 -13.70 18.49 10.20
CA HIS A 316 -14.60 18.28 9.08
C HIS A 316 -13.84 17.57 7.98
N THR A 317 -14.26 16.36 7.62
CA THR A 317 -13.51 15.46 6.75
C THR A 317 -14.44 14.76 5.76
N SER A 318 -13.86 14.04 4.79
CA SER A 318 -14.64 13.16 3.92
C SER A 318 -15.35 12.05 4.72
N HIS A 319 -16.41 11.48 4.14
CA HIS A 319 -17.06 10.28 4.67
C HIS A 319 -16.01 9.19 4.99
N HIS A 320 -15.14 8.92 4.04
CA HIS A 320 -14.13 7.86 4.18
C HIS A 320 -13.20 8.10 5.39
N THR A 321 -12.64 9.29 5.53
CA THR A 321 -11.82 9.67 6.69
C THR A 321 -12.61 9.53 8.00
N HIS A 322 -13.85 10.02 8.02
CA HIS A 322 -14.71 9.95 9.21
C HIS A 322 -14.98 8.52 9.68
N VAL A 323 -15.30 7.58 8.77
CA VAL A 323 -15.68 6.20 9.12
C VAL A 323 -14.50 5.24 9.24
N VAL A 324 -13.32 5.58 8.68
CA VAL A 324 -12.14 4.70 8.72
C VAL A 324 -11.23 5.05 9.89
N ILE A 325 -10.79 6.31 10.00
CA ILE A 325 -9.81 6.74 11.00
C ILE A 325 -10.39 7.74 12.02
N GLY A 326 -11.60 8.21 11.80
CA GLY A 326 -12.30 9.19 12.63
C GLY A 326 -13.25 8.57 13.66
N THR A 327 -14.02 9.44 14.32
CA THR A 327 -15.02 9.05 15.32
C THR A 327 -16.20 8.26 14.73
N GLY A 328 -16.50 8.40 13.44
CA GLY A 328 -17.53 7.63 12.76
C GLY A 328 -17.22 6.14 12.61
N SER A 329 -15.98 5.73 12.84
CA SER A 329 -15.60 4.31 12.89
C SER A 329 -16.30 3.53 14.01
N ASN A 330 -16.78 4.22 15.06
CA ASN A 330 -17.36 3.65 16.28
C ASN A 330 -16.43 2.61 16.94
N ASP A 331 -15.11 2.85 16.88
CA ASP A 331 -14.08 1.98 17.42
C ASP A 331 -13.43 2.63 18.66
N PRO A 332 -13.74 2.14 19.89
CA PRO A 332 -13.24 2.73 21.11
C PRO A 332 -11.72 2.60 21.28
N GLN A 333 -11.08 1.65 20.57
CA GLN A 333 -9.63 1.49 20.62
C GLN A 333 -8.87 2.67 20.01
N LYS A 334 -9.53 3.50 19.20
CA LYS A 334 -8.97 4.75 18.69
C LYS A 334 -8.79 5.84 19.75
N PHE A 335 -9.21 5.58 20.99
CA PHE A 335 -9.03 6.43 22.19
C PHE A 335 -8.31 5.70 23.32
N ASP A 336 -7.70 4.53 23.03
CA ASP A 336 -7.03 3.69 24.01
C ASP A 336 -5.51 3.97 23.98
N PRO A 337 -4.91 4.49 25.06
CA PRO A 337 -3.47 4.72 25.13
C PRO A 337 -2.63 3.43 25.12
N ASP A 338 -3.25 2.28 25.43
CA ASP A 338 -2.61 0.95 25.33
C ASP A 338 -2.75 0.31 23.94
N ALA A 339 -3.40 1.00 22.99
CA ALA A 339 -3.58 0.49 21.64
C ALA A 339 -2.24 0.30 20.93
N SER A 340 -2.21 -0.64 19.99
CA SER A 340 -1.06 -0.86 19.13
C SER A 340 -0.70 0.39 18.32
N ARG A 341 0.58 0.50 17.90
CA ARG A 341 1.01 1.55 16.98
C ARG A 341 0.12 1.61 15.73
N GLU A 342 -0.25 0.44 15.22
CA GLU A 342 -1.08 0.31 14.02
C GLU A 342 -2.51 0.83 14.24
N THR A 343 -3.03 0.71 15.46
CA THR A 343 -4.33 1.31 15.84
C THR A 343 -4.22 2.82 16.02
N LEU A 344 -3.17 3.30 16.68
CA LEU A 344 -2.90 4.74 16.85
C LEU A 344 -2.68 5.43 15.50
N ASP A 345 -2.02 4.76 14.56
CA ASP A 345 -1.83 5.18 13.17
C ASP A 345 -3.17 5.34 12.39
N HIS A 346 -4.22 4.69 12.84
CA HIS A 346 -5.58 4.79 12.33
C HIS A 346 -6.53 5.59 13.23
N SER A 347 -5.99 6.47 14.07
CA SER A 347 -6.74 7.41 14.91
C SER A 347 -6.37 8.85 14.57
N VAL A 348 -7.12 9.50 13.66
CA VAL A 348 -6.84 10.90 13.31
C VAL A 348 -6.98 11.82 14.53
N MET A 349 -7.77 11.45 15.53
CA MET A 349 -7.90 12.20 16.79
C MET A 349 -6.59 12.18 17.57
N TYR A 350 -5.94 10.99 17.71
CA TYR A 350 -4.62 10.85 18.31
C TYR A 350 -3.57 11.63 17.53
N ILE A 351 -3.54 11.39 16.21
CA ILE A 351 -2.56 11.99 15.30
C ILE A 351 -2.62 13.52 15.36
N PHE A 352 -3.82 14.09 15.29
CA PHE A 352 -4.00 15.54 15.37
C PHE A 352 -3.58 16.10 16.74
N ALA A 353 -3.92 15.42 17.85
CA ALA A 353 -3.52 15.84 19.21
C ALA A 353 -2.00 15.89 19.35
N VAL A 354 -1.31 14.84 18.91
CA VAL A 354 0.16 14.75 19.02
C VAL A 354 0.83 15.77 18.11
N ALA A 355 0.39 15.90 16.86
CA ALA A 355 0.94 16.88 15.93
C ALA A 355 0.75 18.32 16.42
N LEU A 356 -0.40 18.62 17.03
CA LEU A 356 -0.68 19.93 17.62
C LEU A 356 0.23 20.21 18.83
N GLN A 357 0.44 19.23 19.72
CA GLN A 357 1.28 19.37 20.90
C GLN A 357 2.77 19.47 20.58
N ASP A 358 3.26 18.64 19.63
CA ASP A 358 4.70 18.55 19.33
C ASP A 358 5.15 19.55 18.25
N GLY A 359 4.23 20.06 17.43
CA GLY A 359 4.56 20.89 16.26
C GLY A 359 5.33 20.14 15.16
N SER A 360 5.40 18.81 15.29
CA SER A 360 6.15 17.92 14.39
C SER A 360 5.58 16.51 14.43
N TRP A 361 5.95 15.66 13.45
CA TRP A 361 5.59 14.25 13.42
C TRP A 361 6.81 13.36 13.21
N HIS A 362 6.88 12.20 13.88
CA HIS A 362 8.00 11.28 13.79
C HIS A 362 7.53 9.83 13.89
N HIS A 363 8.00 8.97 13.00
CA HIS A 363 7.58 7.58 12.85
C HIS A 363 7.73 6.67 14.10
N GLU A 364 8.59 7.03 15.04
CA GLU A 364 8.76 6.33 16.33
C GLU A 364 8.26 7.15 17.50
N ARG A 365 8.81 8.37 17.68
CA ARG A 365 8.53 9.19 18.87
C ARG A 365 7.07 9.56 19.04
N SER A 366 6.38 9.86 17.92
CA SER A 366 4.97 10.22 17.95
C SER A 366 4.04 9.05 18.34
N TYR A 367 4.53 7.81 18.23
CA TYR A 367 3.82 6.58 18.60
C TYR A 367 4.38 5.87 19.82
N ALA A 368 5.36 6.46 20.52
CA ALA A 368 5.93 5.85 21.71
C ALA A 368 4.87 5.66 22.81
N PRO A 369 4.87 4.53 23.53
CA PRO A 369 3.90 4.30 24.61
C PRO A 369 3.88 5.45 25.62
N GLU A 370 5.03 5.99 25.99
CA GLU A 370 5.17 7.12 26.91
C GLU A 370 4.47 8.38 26.36
N ARG A 371 4.48 8.53 25.02
CA ARG A 371 3.82 9.65 24.34
C ARG A 371 2.30 9.52 24.36
N ALA A 372 1.78 8.32 24.11
CA ALA A 372 0.35 8.03 24.15
C ALA A 372 -0.24 8.13 25.56
N HIS A 373 0.53 7.78 26.59
CA HIS A 373 0.11 7.80 28.00
C HIS A 373 0.26 9.16 28.67
N ARG A 374 0.74 10.19 28.01
CA ARG A 374 0.81 11.53 28.62
C ARG A 374 -0.60 12.02 29.00
N PRO A 375 -0.82 12.45 30.25
CA PRO A 375 -2.15 12.91 30.69
C PRO A 375 -2.71 14.05 29.84
N ASP A 376 -1.87 15.02 29.47
CA ASP A 376 -2.24 16.15 28.61
C ASP A 376 -2.61 15.72 27.19
N THR A 377 -1.97 14.66 26.68
CA THR A 377 -2.31 14.09 25.37
C THR A 377 -3.66 13.39 25.42
N ILE A 378 -3.89 12.54 26.45
CA ILE A 378 -5.16 11.84 26.64
C ILE A 378 -6.31 12.85 26.81
N GLU A 379 -6.08 13.94 27.56
CA GLU A 379 -7.08 15.00 27.73
C GLU A 379 -7.40 15.68 26.41
N LEU A 380 -6.39 16.11 25.64
CA LEU A 380 -6.59 16.78 24.36
C LEU A 380 -7.22 15.83 23.33
N TRP A 381 -6.70 14.61 23.21
CA TRP A 381 -7.20 13.59 22.30
C TRP A 381 -8.71 13.36 22.45
N ARG A 382 -9.22 13.28 23.70
CA ARG A 382 -10.64 13.09 23.98
C ARG A 382 -11.53 14.29 23.64
N LYS A 383 -10.95 15.48 23.41
CA LYS A 383 -11.65 16.68 22.98
C LYS A 383 -11.84 16.75 21.46
N ILE A 384 -11.22 15.82 20.71
CA ILE A 384 -11.20 15.81 19.26
C ILE A 384 -12.25 14.84 18.72
N ARG A 385 -13.04 15.31 17.77
CA ARG A 385 -14.01 14.50 17.02
C ARG A 385 -13.93 14.82 15.54
N THR A 386 -14.38 13.90 14.71
CA THR A 386 -14.59 14.15 13.28
C THR A 386 -16.07 14.27 12.97
N VAL A 387 -16.36 15.00 11.91
CA VAL A 387 -17.71 15.13 11.34
C VAL A 387 -17.57 14.98 9.82
N GLU A 388 -18.47 14.22 9.21
CA GLU A 388 -18.55 14.15 7.76
C GLU A 388 -18.99 15.51 7.20
N ASP A 389 -18.25 15.97 6.19
CA ASP A 389 -18.57 17.16 5.40
C ASP A 389 -18.77 16.73 3.95
N PRO A 390 -19.98 16.97 3.38
CA PRO A 390 -20.29 16.53 2.01
C PRO A 390 -19.36 17.12 0.94
N GLU A 391 -18.80 18.31 1.16
CA GLU A 391 -17.86 18.91 0.21
C GLU A 391 -16.52 18.17 0.21
N TRP A 392 -15.98 17.79 1.38
CA TRP A 392 -14.81 16.95 1.45
C TRP A 392 -15.05 15.55 0.89
N THR A 393 -16.27 14.99 1.07
CA THR A 393 -16.65 13.70 0.46
C THR A 393 -16.70 13.81 -1.06
N ARG A 394 -17.27 14.88 -1.61
CA ARG A 394 -17.31 15.14 -3.05
C ARG A 394 -15.90 15.28 -3.63
N ARG A 395 -15.02 16.05 -2.98
CA ARG A 395 -13.64 16.25 -3.41
C ARG A 395 -12.82 14.97 -3.35
N TYR A 396 -13.02 14.15 -2.32
CA TYR A 396 -12.33 12.85 -2.17
C TYR A 396 -12.58 11.93 -3.37
N HIS A 397 -13.80 11.94 -3.92
CA HIS A 397 -14.22 11.08 -5.03
C HIS A 397 -14.21 11.79 -6.40
N SER A 398 -13.69 13.00 -6.49
CA SER A 398 -13.65 13.73 -7.76
C SER A 398 -12.73 13.03 -8.77
N SER A 399 -13.19 12.89 -10.00
CA SER A 399 -12.37 12.45 -11.13
C SER A 399 -11.54 13.59 -11.74
N GLU A 400 -11.82 14.84 -11.35
CA GLU A 400 -11.11 16.01 -11.83
C GLU A 400 -9.90 16.28 -10.92
N PRO A 401 -8.65 16.15 -11.41
CA PRO A 401 -7.45 16.30 -10.58
C PRO A 401 -7.36 17.64 -9.84
N ALA A 402 -7.87 18.72 -10.43
CA ALA A 402 -7.88 20.05 -9.81
C ALA A 402 -8.88 20.18 -8.63
N GLU A 403 -9.86 19.31 -8.55
CA GLU A 403 -10.86 19.28 -7.46
C GLU A 403 -10.57 18.19 -6.42
N MET A 404 -9.88 17.12 -6.82
CA MET A 404 -9.55 16.00 -5.93
C MET A 404 -8.74 16.51 -4.72
N ALA A 405 -9.18 16.16 -3.51
CA ALA A 405 -8.48 16.56 -2.30
C ALA A 405 -8.79 15.60 -1.14
N PHE A 406 -7.77 15.33 -0.33
CA PHE A 406 -7.81 14.42 0.82
C PHE A 406 -7.60 15.15 2.14
N GLY A 407 -7.99 16.42 2.17
CA GLY A 407 -7.78 17.34 3.26
C GLY A 407 -8.83 17.32 4.36
N ALA A 408 -8.76 18.35 5.18
CA ALA A 408 -9.70 18.59 6.26
C ALA A 408 -9.82 20.08 6.58
N ARG A 409 -10.93 20.45 7.23
CA ARG A 409 -11.10 21.72 7.93
C ARG A 409 -11.18 21.45 9.42
N ALA A 410 -10.40 22.17 10.21
CA ALA A 410 -10.42 22.08 11.67
C ALA A 410 -11.05 23.31 12.30
N GLU A 411 -11.92 23.10 13.28
CA GLU A 411 -12.49 24.12 14.15
C GLU A 411 -12.05 23.84 15.59
N VAL A 412 -11.28 24.76 16.16
CA VAL A 412 -10.85 24.71 17.55
C VAL A 412 -11.64 25.75 18.35
N THR A 413 -12.46 25.29 19.27
CA THR A 413 -13.19 26.14 20.20
C THR A 413 -12.42 26.26 21.52
N LEU A 414 -12.09 27.46 21.91
CA LEU A 414 -11.42 27.74 23.18
C LEU A 414 -12.43 27.87 24.34
N LYS A 415 -11.96 27.74 25.60
CA LYS A 415 -12.78 27.86 26.80
C LYS A 415 -13.46 29.21 26.96
N ASN A 416 -12.92 30.28 26.34
CA ASN A 416 -13.50 31.61 26.30
C ASN A 416 -14.60 31.77 25.23
N GLY A 417 -14.86 30.73 24.42
CA GLY A 417 -15.84 30.72 23.33
C GLY A 417 -15.28 31.19 21.98
N GLU A 418 -14.04 31.58 21.89
CA GLU A 418 -13.37 31.89 20.63
C GLU A 418 -13.26 30.65 19.76
N VAL A 419 -13.46 30.79 18.46
CA VAL A 419 -13.32 29.71 17.48
C VAL A 419 -12.21 30.06 16.50
N ILE A 420 -11.21 29.20 16.43
CA ILE A 420 -10.10 29.27 15.47
C ILE A 420 -10.33 28.22 14.38
N THR A 421 -10.42 28.65 13.15
CA THR A 421 -10.68 27.75 12.01
C THR A 421 -9.52 27.84 11.00
N ASP A 422 -9.18 26.71 10.44
CA ASP A 422 -8.24 26.59 9.31
C ASP A 422 -8.56 25.36 8.46
N GLU A 423 -8.13 25.35 7.19
CA GLU A 423 -8.32 24.22 6.29
C GLU A 423 -7.09 23.98 5.40
N LEU A 424 -6.90 22.74 5.00
CA LEU A 424 -5.83 22.32 4.10
C LEU A 424 -6.34 21.22 3.18
N ALA A 425 -6.13 21.40 1.87
CA ALA A 425 -6.61 20.46 0.85
C ALA A 425 -5.73 19.20 0.79
N ASP A 426 -4.40 19.37 0.83
CA ASP A 426 -3.42 18.30 0.76
C ASP A 426 -2.19 18.65 1.61
N GLY A 427 -1.43 17.62 2.04
CA GLY A 427 -0.16 17.81 2.74
C GLY A 427 0.95 18.39 1.84
N VAL A 428 1.96 19.03 2.42
CA VAL A 428 3.09 19.65 1.71
C VAL A 428 4.29 18.71 1.74
N VAL A 429 4.97 18.50 0.59
CA VAL A 429 6.14 17.59 0.47
C VAL A 429 7.45 18.38 0.49
N GLU A 430 8.39 18.01 1.35
CA GLU A 430 9.79 18.48 1.30
C GLU A 430 10.79 17.31 1.22
N SER A 431 11.89 17.54 0.45
CA SER A 431 12.88 16.54 0.09
C SER A 431 14.21 16.72 0.83
N ALA A 432 14.86 15.64 1.30
CA ALA A 432 16.32 15.38 1.25
C ALA A 432 16.75 14.09 1.98
N GLU A 433 17.53 13.28 1.32
CA GLU A 433 18.70 12.44 1.64
C GLU A 433 18.74 11.09 0.93
N GLN A 434 19.58 10.95 -0.15
CA GLN A 434 19.57 9.71 -0.93
C GLN A 434 20.74 9.50 -1.91
N GLN A 435 21.93 10.10 -1.75
CA GLN A 435 22.90 10.16 -2.87
C GLN A 435 23.53 8.83 -3.33
N ARG A 436 23.71 7.83 -2.48
CA ARG A 436 24.36 6.56 -2.89
C ARG A 436 23.40 5.58 -3.59
N PHE A 437 22.23 5.39 -3.04
CA PHE A 437 21.19 4.53 -3.63
C PHE A 437 20.69 5.11 -4.94
N LEU A 438 20.60 6.45 -5.02
CA LEU A 438 20.24 7.19 -6.22
C LEU A 438 21.10 6.84 -7.42
N SER A 439 22.43 6.72 -7.27
CA SER A 439 23.33 6.42 -8.40
C SER A 439 23.09 5.04 -9.03
N VAL A 440 22.55 4.09 -8.29
CA VAL A 440 22.16 2.75 -8.81
C VAL A 440 20.80 2.83 -9.47
N VAL A 441 19.85 3.54 -8.87
CA VAL A 441 18.46 3.59 -9.33
C VAL A 441 18.29 4.54 -10.51
N ASP A 442 19.07 5.62 -10.59
CA ASP A 442 19.07 6.57 -11.73
C ASP A 442 19.42 5.91 -13.08
N ASN A 443 20.10 4.77 -13.05
CA ASN A 443 20.44 4.00 -14.24
C ASN A 443 19.73 2.64 -14.28
N LEU A 444 18.58 2.51 -13.66
CA LEU A 444 17.87 1.25 -13.43
C LEU A 444 17.63 0.47 -14.74
N SER A 445 17.11 1.13 -15.78
CA SER A 445 16.80 0.51 -17.07
C SER A 445 18.05 -0.01 -17.81
N GLU A 446 19.22 0.57 -17.56
CA GLU A 446 20.49 0.19 -18.17
C GLU A 446 21.22 -0.93 -17.40
N LEU A 447 20.72 -1.32 -16.22
CA LEU A 447 21.37 -2.35 -15.40
C LEU A 447 21.37 -3.71 -16.12
N LYS A 448 22.58 -4.29 -16.20
CA LYS A 448 22.79 -5.61 -16.77
C LYS A 448 22.27 -6.72 -15.87
N PRO A 449 22.00 -7.92 -16.42
CA PRO A 449 21.65 -9.09 -15.63
C PRO A 449 22.58 -9.28 -14.43
N GLY A 450 22.00 -9.55 -13.26
CA GLY A 450 22.73 -9.75 -12.00
C GLY A 450 23.10 -8.47 -11.24
N ALA A 451 23.08 -7.29 -11.86
CA ALA A 451 23.40 -6.02 -11.19
C ALA A 451 22.27 -5.54 -10.25
N LEU A 452 21.03 -6.04 -10.40
CA LEU A 452 19.90 -5.67 -9.56
C LEU A 452 20.06 -6.05 -8.07
N ARG A 453 21.01 -6.94 -7.74
CA ARG A 453 21.36 -7.23 -6.34
C ARG A 453 21.91 -6.01 -5.60
N SER A 454 22.42 -5.02 -6.32
CA SER A 454 22.86 -3.73 -5.75
C SER A 454 21.72 -2.85 -5.24
N LEU A 455 20.47 -3.16 -5.56
CA LEU A 455 19.28 -2.52 -4.98
C LEU A 455 19.05 -2.91 -3.50
N ASN A 456 19.94 -3.69 -2.89
CA ASN A 456 19.88 -3.97 -1.47
C ASN A 456 20.32 -2.77 -0.64
N VAL A 457 19.62 -2.52 0.47
CA VAL A 457 20.01 -1.55 1.50
C VAL A 457 20.65 -2.32 2.66
N LEU A 458 21.97 -2.18 2.80
CA LEU A 458 22.69 -2.74 3.93
C LEU A 458 22.72 -1.72 5.06
N VAL A 459 22.54 -2.18 6.29
CA VAL A 459 22.69 -1.39 7.49
C VAL A 459 23.88 -1.89 8.31
N ASP A 460 24.49 -1.01 9.11
CA ASP A 460 25.51 -1.42 10.07
C ASP A 460 24.93 -2.51 11.00
N PRO A 461 25.59 -3.67 11.18
CA PRO A 461 25.11 -4.73 12.07
C PRO A 461 24.72 -4.24 13.47
N ARG A 462 25.40 -3.20 14.00
CA ARG A 462 25.06 -2.56 15.27
C ARG A 462 23.67 -1.91 15.30
N VAL A 463 23.12 -1.57 14.15
CA VAL A 463 21.73 -1.08 14.05
C VAL A 463 20.76 -2.24 14.33
N LEU A 464 21.06 -3.45 13.83
CA LEU A 464 20.26 -4.63 14.04
C LEU A 464 20.30 -5.15 15.48
N ASP A 465 21.35 -4.82 16.24
CA ASP A 465 21.45 -5.13 17.68
C ASP A 465 20.35 -4.43 18.51
N LYS A 466 19.76 -3.36 17.97
CA LYS A 466 18.63 -2.65 18.57
C LYS A 466 17.28 -3.34 18.29
N ALA A 467 17.24 -4.31 17.38
CA ALA A 467 16.01 -5.03 17.08
C ALA A 467 15.59 -5.92 18.29
N PRO A 468 14.29 -6.05 18.55
CA PRO A 468 13.83 -6.86 19.67
C PRO A 468 14.18 -8.33 19.48
N THR A 469 14.49 -9.01 20.59
CA THR A 469 14.65 -10.46 20.61
C THR A 469 13.33 -11.13 20.26
N ILE A 470 13.36 -12.06 19.32
CA ILE A 470 12.19 -12.85 18.90
C ILE A 470 12.36 -14.32 19.31
N ALA A 471 11.25 -14.99 19.59
CA ALA A 471 11.26 -16.41 19.84
C ALA A 471 11.60 -17.23 18.55
N SER A 472 12.23 -18.38 18.73
CA SER A 472 12.50 -19.30 17.61
C SER A 472 11.19 -19.85 17.04
N GLY A 473 11.08 -19.86 15.72
CA GLY A 473 9.98 -20.48 14.98
C GLY A 473 10.33 -21.86 14.43
N ILE A 474 9.49 -22.36 13.53
CA ILE A 474 9.69 -23.63 12.82
C ILE A 474 10.86 -23.51 11.82
N PHE A 475 10.91 -22.39 11.10
CA PHE A 475 12.02 -22.11 10.18
C PHE A 475 13.27 -21.67 10.96
N ARG A 476 14.40 -22.36 10.75
CA ARG A 476 15.68 -22.18 11.46
C ARG A 476 16.83 -21.97 10.50
#